data_766825e90bdd6ec89d69b5f7aa08b656
#
_entry.id   766825e90bdd6ec89d69b5f7aa08b656
#
_cell.length_a   1.000
_cell.length_b   1.000
_cell.length_c   1.000
_cell.angle_alpha   90.00
_cell.angle_beta   90.00
_cell.angle_gamma   90.00
#
_symmetry.space_group_name_H-M   'P 1'
#
loop_
_entity.id
_entity.type
_entity.pdbx_description
1 polymer ?
#
loop_
_entity_poly.entity_id
_entity_poly.type
_entity_poly.pdbx_seq_one_letter_code
_entity_poly.pdbx_strand_id
1 'polypeptide(L)'
;MFGSLRQNPLALGLGGLALLVLLGMSISIVPETKQAIISGYGQPLRVINPYKPNQRFGDTWAGLTFRIPFVEQIQWVDKRVLSVSMQPQEVQSTDRRRLRVDAFARFRIVKPARMYQAIRTEEALKAQLQTILESRLRNELGKRSFETLLSAERGAVMDNIQATLDREAAKYGAQIIDVRIKRTDLPEGQSLQSAYQRMQSAQQQQAIAIDAEGQKEAQIIRAEADAKAAQIYAQSYGKDADFYDFYRSM
;
A
#
# COMPACT_ATOMS: atom_id res chain seq x y z
N MET A 1 28.56 10.38 -61.24
CA MET A 1 27.98 11.63 -60.69
C MET A 1 28.64 12.06 -59.34
N PHE A 2 29.78 11.51 -58.94
CA PHE A 2 30.49 11.81 -57.70
C PHE A 2 31.75 12.63 -57.84
N GLY A 3 32.07 13.08 -59.02
CA GLY A 3 33.40 13.79 -59.36
C GLY A 3 33.41 15.30 -59.12
N SER A 4 32.23 15.97 -59.04
CA SER A 4 32.18 17.46 -58.98
C SER A 4 32.14 18.01 -57.53
N LEU A 5 31.93 17.19 -56.54
CA LEU A 5 31.94 17.59 -55.11
C LEU A 5 33.36 17.91 -54.59
N ARG A 6 34.43 17.43 -55.25
CA ARG A 6 35.78 17.56 -54.77
C ARG A 6 36.41 18.91 -55.13
N GLN A 7 35.78 19.72 -55.97
CA GLN A 7 36.32 20.99 -56.47
C GLN A 7 35.74 22.24 -55.81
N ASN A 8 34.67 22.11 -54.99
CA ASN A 8 34.09 23.26 -54.30
C ASN A 8 34.47 23.24 -52.82
N PRO A 9 35.38 24.10 -52.34
CA PRO A 9 35.77 24.13 -50.91
C PRO A 9 34.57 24.43 -49.97
N LEU A 10 33.58 25.17 -50.46
CA LEU A 10 32.33 25.42 -49.72
C LEU A 10 31.48 24.15 -49.55
N ALA A 11 31.37 23.28 -50.55
CA ALA A 11 30.64 22.03 -50.45
C ALA A 11 31.33 21.03 -49.50
N LEU A 12 32.67 21.00 -49.49
CA LEU A 12 33.45 20.21 -48.52
C LEU A 12 33.27 20.74 -47.09
N GLY A 13 33.28 22.07 -46.90
CA GLY A 13 33.03 22.70 -45.59
C GLY A 13 31.63 22.42 -45.06
N LEU A 14 30.59 22.55 -45.88
CA LEU A 14 29.21 22.21 -45.55
C LEU A 14 29.02 20.72 -45.24
N GLY A 15 29.64 19.83 -46.03
CA GLY A 15 29.63 18.40 -45.80
C GLY A 15 30.31 18.00 -44.48
N GLY A 16 31.46 18.61 -44.17
CA GLY A 16 32.16 18.44 -42.89
C GLY A 16 31.37 18.94 -41.72
N LEU A 17 30.72 20.09 -41.85
CA LEU A 17 29.83 20.62 -40.81
C LEU A 17 28.61 19.70 -40.56
N ALA A 18 27.97 19.23 -41.63
CA ALA A 18 26.85 18.29 -41.54
C ALA A 18 27.27 16.99 -40.85
N LEU A 19 28.43 16.44 -41.16
CA LEU A 19 29.00 15.26 -40.54
C LEU A 19 29.27 15.50 -39.04
N LEU A 20 29.82 16.62 -38.65
CA LEU A 20 30.05 17.00 -37.25
C LEU A 20 28.73 17.12 -36.46
N VAL A 21 27.70 17.73 -37.05
CA VAL A 21 26.38 17.83 -36.46
C VAL A 21 25.77 16.44 -36.27
N LEU A 22 25.85 15.55 -37.27
CA LEU A 22 25.36 14.17 -37.17
C LEU A 22 26.10 13.37 -36.10
N LEU A 23 27.43 13.53 -35.99
CA LEU A 23 28.23 12.90 -34.92
C LEU A 23 27.80 13.42 -33.52
N GLY A 24 27.61 14.74 -33.41
CA GLY A 24 27.11 15.33 -32.15
C GLY A 24 25.73 14.85 -31.75
N MET A 25 24.81 14.65 -32.71
CA MET A 25 23.48 14.09 -32.46
C MET A 25 23.50 12.58 -32.17
N SER A 26 24.56 11.87 -32.53
CA SER A 26 24.75 10.45 -32.32
C SER A 26 25.14 10.11 -30.88
N ILE A 27 25.70 11.05 -30.14
CA ILE A 27 26.21 10.83 -28.78
C ILE A 27 25.15 11.25 -27.78
N SER A 28 24.87 10.37 -26.78
CA SER A 28 24.02 10.68 -25.66
C SER A 28 24.65 10.20 -24.35
N ILE A 29 24.47 10.97 -23.29
CA ILE A 29 24.97 10.63 -21.94
C ILE A 29 23.85 10.05 -21.12
N VAL A 30 24.02 8.83 -20.65
CA VAL A 30 23.06 8.14 -19.75
C VAL A 30 23.46 8.36 -18.30
N PRO A 31 22.71 9.14 -17.52
CA PRO A 31 23.01 9.32 -16.11
C PRO A 31 22.75 8.02 -15.32
N GLU A 32 23.44 7.86 -14.21
CA GLU A 32 23.34 6.64 -13.37
C GLU A 32 21.95 6.41 -12.78
N THR A 33 21.21 7.50 -12.55
CA THR A 33 19.85 7.46 -12.01
C THR A 33 18.78 7.02 -13.01
N LYS A 34 19.14 6.96 -14.31
CA LYS A 34 18.21 6.61 -15.39
C LYS A 34 18.67 5.37 -16.15
N GLN A 35 17.69 4.67 -16.69
CA GLN A 35 17.88 3.62 -17.69
C GLN A 35 17.49 4.22 -19.04
N ALA A 36 18.22 3.88 -20.08
CA ALA A 36 17.88 4.31 -21.43
C ALA A 36 17.44 3.13 -22.27
N ILE A 37 16.26 3.21 -22.85
CA ILE A 37 15.76 2.26 -23.85
C ILE A 37 16.03 2.90 -25.22
N ILE A 38 16.86 2.25 -26.02
CA ILE A 38 17.05 2.62 -27.41
C ILE A 38 16.07 1.81 -28.23
N SER A 39 15.14 2.50 -28.87
CA SER A 39 14.13 1.91 -29.73
C SER A 39 14.38 2.31 -31.18
N GLY A 40 14.20 1.36 -32.10
CA GLY A 40 14.18 1.57 -33.53
C GLY A 40 12.92 1.01 -34.14
N TYR A 41 12.28 1.76 -35.02
CA TYR A 41 11.01 1.38 -35.64
C TYR A 41 9.92 0.94 -34.62
N GLY A 42 9.93 1.57 -33.43
CA GLY A 42 8.94 1.30 -32.39
C GLY A 42 9.19 0.04 -31.55
N GLN A 43 10.30 -0.68 -31.78
CA GLN A 43 10.70 -1.83 -30.98
C GLN A 43 11.93 -1.50 -30.10
N PRO A 44 12.02 -2.01 -28.87
CA PRO A 44 13.21 -1.85 -28.05
C PRO A 44 14.35 -2.71 -28.62
N LEU A 45 15.43 -2.07 -29.04
CA LEU A 45 16.63 -2.72 -29.57
C LEU A 45 17.60 -3.09 -28.44
N ARG A 46 17.87 -2.14 -27.54
CA ARG A 46 18.82 -2.33 -26.46
C ARG A 46 18.46 -1.46 -25.26
N VAL A 47 18.87 -1.90 -24.07
CA VAL A 47 18.72 -1.18 -22.83
C VAL A 47 20.09 -0.86 -22.26
N ILE A 48 20.30 0.39 -21.91
CA ILE A 48 21.55 0.87 -21.33
C ILE A 48 21.29 1.19 -19.87
N ASN A 49 22.24 0.82 -19.01
CA ASN A 49 22.18 0.97 -17.56
C ASN A 49 20.95 0.32 -16.92
N PRO A 50 20.57 -0.96 -17.26
CA PRO A 50 19.44 -1.63 -16.64
C PRO A 50 19.66 -1.79 -15.13
N TYR A 51 18.58 -1.76 -14.37
CA TYR A 51 18.65 -2.06 -12.95
C TYR A 51 19.12 -3.50 -12.72
N LYS A 52 20.13 -3.67 -11.84
CA LYS A 52 20.59 -4.96 -11.35
C LYS A 52 20.57 -4.94 -9.83
N PRO A 53 19.98 -5.96 -9.15
CA PRO A 53 20.10 -6.09 -7.71
C PRO A 53 21.57 -6.25 -7.32
N ASN A 54 22.00 -5.65 -6.22
CA ASN A 54 23.38 -5.70 -5.69
C ASN A 54 24.47 -5.06 -6.56
N GLN A 55 24.12 -4.17 -7.48
CA GLN A 55 25.10 -3.43 -8.25
C GLN A 55 25.84 -2.43 -7.35
N ARG A 56 27.17 -2.48 -7.35
CA ARG A 56 27.98 -1.49 -6.62
C ARG A 56 28.01 -0.17 -7.39
N PHE A 57 28.18 0.92 -6.65
CA PHE A 57 28.40 2.23 -7.24
C PHE A 57 29.66 2.19 -8.12
N GLY A 58 29.56 2.68 -9.35
CA GLY A 58 30.65 2.64 -10.31
C GLY A 58 30.65 1.45 -11.29
N ASP A 59 30.00 0.32 -10.96
CA ASP A 59 29.83 -0.84 -11.86
C ASP A 59 28.63 -0.69 -12.80
N THR A 60 28.33 0.54 -13.17
CA THR A 60 27.17 0.86 -13.98
C THR A 60 27.55 1.01 -15.46
N TRP A 61 26.61 0.67 -16.32
CA TRP A 61 26.71 0.95 -17.76
C TRP A 61 26.21 2.38 -18.08
N ALA A 62 26.28 3.28 -17.08
CA ALA A 62 26.05 4.70 -17.28
C ALA A 62 27.22 5.33 -18.03
N GLY A 63 26.96 6.36 -18.78
CA GLY A 63 27.99 7.09 -19.53
C GLY A 63 27.62 7.34 -20.98
N LEU A 64 28.62 7.41 -21.82
CA LEU A 64 28.44 7.70 -23.23
C LEU A 64 27.83 6.52 -23.97
N THR A 65 26.78 6.79 -24.72
CA THR A 65 26.16 5.83 -25.64
C THR A 65 26.00 6.42 -27.02
N PHE A 66 26.11 5.54 -28.02
CA PHE A 66 25.91 5.93 -29.41
C PHE A 66 24.53 5.47 -29.88
N ARG A 67 23.88 6.35 -30.62
CA ARG A 67 22.64 6.06 -31.35
C ARG A 67 22.71 6.54 -32.78
N ILE A 68 21.98 5.90 -33.67
CA ILE A 68 21.83 6.35 -35.03
C ILE A 68 20.76 7.44 -35.08
N PRO A 69 21.13 8.71 -35.35
CA PRO A 69 20.16 9.79 -35.42
C PRO A 69 19.11 9.50 -36.50
N PHE A 70 17.88 9.97 -36.29
CA PHE A 70 16.68 9.77 -37.14
C PHE A 70 16.09 8.35 -37.16
N VAL A 71 16.86 7.30 -36.85
CA VAL A 71 16.39 5.90 -36.85
C VAL A 71 16.12 5.42 -35.42
N GLU A 72 17.04 5.73 -34.51
CA GLU A 72 16.95 5.31 -33.10
C GLU A 72 16.47 6.45 -32.21
N GLN A 73 15.52 6.13 -31.35
CA GLN A 73 14.97 7.02 -30.32
C GLN A 73 15.39 6.54 -28.95
N ILE A 74 15.66 7.49 -28.03
CA ILE A 74 15.97 7.20 -26.63
C ILE A 74 14.74 7.51 -25.79
N GLN A 75 14.27 6.51 -25.05
CA GLN A 75 13.29 6.67 -24.01
C GLN A 75 13.97 6.56 -22.66
N TRP A 76 13.83 7.60 -21.85
CA TRP A 76 14.37 7.64 -20.49
C TRP A 76 13.39 7.01 -19.50
N VAL A 77 13.93 6.17 -18.62
CA VAL A 77 13.18 5.51 -17.56
C VAL A 77 13.93 5.70 -16.25
N ASP A 78 13.25 6.10 -15.20
CA ASP A 78 13.87 6.27 -13.89
C ASP A 78 14.28 4.91 -13.29
N LYS A 79 15.50 4.82 -12.75
CA LYS A 79 16.05 3.62 -12.11
C LYS A 79 15.74 3.57 -10.61
N ARG A 80 15.38 4.71 -10.05
CA ARG A 80 15.06 4.87 -8.61
C ARG A 80 13.72 4.24 -8.27
N VAL A 81 13.44 4.21 -6.98
CA VAL A 81 12.12 3.86 -6.46
C VAL A 81 11.15 5.00 -6.76
N LEU A 82 10.07 4.66 -7.42
CA LEU A 82 8.97 5.55 -7.76
C LEU A 82 7.77 5.26 -6.87
N SER A 83 6.88 6.21 -6.75
CA SER A 83 5.62 6.04 -6.01
C SER A 83 4.42 6.29 -6.91
N VAL A 84 3.38 5.54 -6.68
CA VAL A 84 2.05 5.76 -7.22
C VAL A 84 1.07 5.87 -6.08
N SER A 85 0.28 6.95 -6.06
CA SER A 85 -0.76 7.17 -5.06
C SER A 85 -2.12 7.04 -5.71
N MET A 86 -3.06 6.41 -5.03
CA MET A 86 -4.45 6.42 -5.43
C MET A 86 -5.16 7.66 -4.89
N GLN A 87 -6.26 8.03 -5.51
CA GLN A 87 -7.15 9.01 -4.92
C GLN A 87 -7.97 8.38 -3.79
N PRO A 88 -8.33 9.17 -2.75
CA PRO A 88 -9.17 8.66 -1.66
C PRO A 88 -10.47 8.08 -2.20
N GLN A 89 -10.71 6.80 -1.94
CA GLN A 89 -11.91 6.09 -2.38
C GLN A 89 -12.71 5.58 -1.21
N GLU A 90 -14.04 5.57 -1.39
CA GLU A 90 -14.94 4.94 -0.45
C GLU A 90 -15.01 3.43 -0.71
N VAL A 91 -14.71 2.65 0.33
CA VAL A 91 -14.80 1.21 0.34
C VAL A 91 -15.80 0.79 1.41
N GLN A 92 -16.67 -0.15 1.09
CA GLN A 92 -17.59 -0.73 2.06
C GLN A 92 -16.97 -2.02 2.61
N SER A 93 -16.81 -2.07 3.92
CA SER A 93 -16.39 -3.24 4.69
C SER A 93 -17.50 -4.28 4.79
N THR A 94 -17.18 -5.53 5.20
CA THR A 94 -18.16 -6.60 5.46
C THR A 94 -19.21 -6.22 6.50
N ASP A 95 -18.85 -5.40 7.47
CA ASP A 95 -19.76 -4.86 8.52
C ASP A 95 -20.64 -3.71 8.02
N ARG A 96 -20.73 -3.50 6.70
CA ARG A 96 -21.51 -2.42 6.06
C ARG A 96 -21.06 -1.01 6.45
N ARG A 97 -19.87 -0.86 7.00
CA ARG A 97 -19.28 0.44 7.28
C ARG A 97 -18.57 0.97 6.04
N ARG A 98 -18.80 2.23 5.72
CA ARG A 98 -18.08 2.92 4.64
C ARG A 98 -16.80 3.52 5.21
N LEU A 99 -15.71 3.35 4.49
CA LEU A 99 -14.39 3.85 4.82
C LEU A 99 -13.86 4.63 3.64
N ARG A 100 -13.26 5.77 3.91
CA ARG A 100 -12.49 6.52 2.92
C ARG A 100 -11.02 6.16 3.09
N VAL A 101 -10.46 5.49 2.08
CA VAL A 101 -9.09 4.96 2.13
C VAL A 101 -8.24 5.63 1.08
N ASP A 102 -7.05 6.07 1.50
CA ASP A 102 -5.99 6.58 0.65
C ASP A 102 -4.76 5.67 0.83
N ALA A 103 -4.19 5.19 -0.27
CA ALA A 103 -3.05 4.31 -0.26
C ALA A 103 -2.03 4.69 -1.34
N PHE A 104 -0.79 4.28 -1.12
CA PHE A 104 0.26 4.40 -2.12
C PHE A 104 1.05 3.09 -2.22
N ALA A 105 1.63 2.87 -3.38
CA ALA A 105 2.58 1.80 -3.62
C ALA A 105 3.91 2.38 -4.07
N ARG A 106 5.01 1.80 -3.60
CA ARG A 106 6.35 2.08 -4.11
C ARG A 106 6.76 0.97 -5.06
N PHE A 107 7.27 1.35 -6.20
CA PHE A 107 7.67 0.40 -7.23
C PHE A 107 8.99 0.81 -7.90
N ARG A 108 9.59 -0.12 -8.60
CA ARG A 108 10.79 0.11 -9.42
C ARG A 108 10.62 -0.60 -10.76
N ILE A 109 11.14 0.01 -11.82
CA ILE A 109 11.16 -0.59 -13.14
C ILE A 109 12.43 -1.42 -13.30
N VAL A 110 12.25 -2.76 -13.27
CA VAL A 110 13.35 -3.75 -13.34
C VAL A 110 13.60 -4.23 -14.75
N LYS A 111 12.56 -4.26 -15.59
CA LYS A 111 12.66 -4.71 -17.00
C LYS A 111 12.11 -3.64 -17.93
N PRO A 112 12.91 -2.57 -18.20
CA PRO A 112 12.42 -1.42 -18.96
C PRO A 112 12.00 -1.78 -20.39
N ALA A 113 12.65 -2.77 -21.03
CA ALA A 113 12.23 -3.23 -22.37
C ALA A 113 10.79 -3.81 -22.35
N ARG A 114 10.43 -4.57 -21.31
CA ARG A 114 9.07 -5.11 -21.17
C ARG A 114 8.05 -3.99 -20.91
N MET A 115 8.42 -3.02 -20.07
CA MET A 115 7.60 -1.84 -19.84
C MET A 115 7.32 -1.09 -21.14
N TYR A 116 8.36 -0.84 -21.93
CA TYR A 116 8.24 -0.16 -23.21
C TYR A 116 7.34 -0.93 -24.21
N GLN A 117 7.47 -2.26 -24.28
CA GLN A 117 6.64 -3.09 -25.15
C GLN A 117 5.15 -3.08 -24.74
N ALA A 118 4.87 -3.08 -23.43
CA ALA A 118 3.51 -3.17 -22.92
C ALA A 118 2.79 -1.82 -22.87
N ILE A 119 3.47 -0.76 -22.44
CA ILE A 119 2.81 0.51 -22.06
C ILE A 119 3.51 1.72 -22.69
N ARG A 120 4.74 1.60 -23.15
CA ARG A 120 5.55 2.63 -23.80
C ARG A 120 6.18 3.65 -22.86
N THR A 121 5.43 4.24 -21.93
CA THR A 121 5.89 5.35 -21.08
C THR A 121 5.78 5.04 -19.60
N GLU A 122 6.58 5.73 -18.78
CA GLU A 122 6.55 5.62 -17.32
C GLU A 122 5.24 6.18 -16.75
N GLU A 123 4.71 7.26 -17.33
CA GLU A 123 3.47 7.88 -16.92
C GLU A 123 2.27 6.94 -17.14
N ALA A 124 2.23 6.26 -18.27
CA ALA A 124 1.21 5.27 -18.56
C ALA A 124 1.33 4.05 -17.62
N LEU A 125 2.55 3.65 -17.23
CA LEU A 125 2.75 2.62 -16.22
C LEU A 125 2.21 3.06 -14.86
N LYS A 126 2.48 4.30 -14.42
CA LYS A 126 1.94 4.83 -13.16
C LYS A 126 0.41 4.82 -13.16
N ALA A 127 -0.21 5.29 -14.23
CA ALA A 127 -1.67 5.28 -14.36
C ALA A 127 -2.25 3.86 -14.31
N GLN A 128 -1.63 2.91 -14.98
CA GLN A 128 -2.05 1.52 -14.96
C GLN A 128 -1.90 0.88 -13.58
N LEU A 129 -0.77 1.10 -12.90
CA LEU A 129 -0.53 0.61 -11.55
C LEU A 129 -1.50 1.23 -10.54
N GLN A 130 -1.86 2.51 -10.71
CA GLN A 130 -2.87 3.17 -9.89
C GLN A 130 -4.22 2.47 -10.02
N THR A 131 -4.70 2.21 -11.23
CA THR A 131 -5.97 1.52 -11.49
C THR A 131 -5.99 0.13 -10.88
N ILE A 132 -4.88 -0.62 -11.01
CA ILE A 132 -4.76 -1.96 -10.42
C ILE A 132 -4.75 -1.87 -8.89
N LEU A 133 -3.99 -0.92 -8.30
CA LEU A 133 -3.94 -0.70 -6.86
C LEU A 133 -5.33 -0.41 -6.29
N GLU A 134 -6.07 0.50 -6.92
CA GLU A 134 -7.43 0.89 -6.53
C GLU A 134 -8.38 -0.32 -6.55
N SER A 135 -8.34 -1.10 -7.61
CA SER A 135 -9.16 -2.30 -7.76
C SER A 135 -8.82 -3.37 -6.73
N ARG A 136 -7.54 -3.68 -6.53
CA ARG A 136 -7.10 -4.70 -5.58
C ARG A 136 -7.37 -4.30 -4.14
N LEU A 137 -7.13 -3.03 -3.81
CA LEU A 137 -7.40 -2.50 -2.48
C LEU A 137 -8.90 -2.55 -2.17
N ARG A 138 -9.76 -2.11 -3.08
CA ARG A 138 -11.21 -2.20 -2.92
C ARG A 138 -11.67 -3.64 -2.69
N ASN A 139 -11.16 -4.58 -3.47
CA ASN A 139 -11.52 -5.99 -3.36
C ASN A 139 -11.06 -6.62 -2.04
N GLU A 140 -9.84 -6.33 -1.59
CA GLU A 140 -9.32 -6.91 -0.34
C GLU A 140 -9.93 -6.27 0.91
N LEU A 141 -10.11 -4.95 0.90
CA LEU A 141 -10.75 -4.25 2.03
C LEU A 141 -12.24 -4.60 2.14
N GLY A 142 -12.93 -4.79 1.02
CA GLY A 142 -14.33 -5.20 1.00
C GLY A 142 -14.60 -6.60 1.58
N LYS A 143 -13.58 -7.45 1.69
CA LYS A 143 -13.65 -8.79 2.31
C LYS A 143 -13.37 -8.78 3.82
N ARG A 144 -12.98 -7.66 4.40
CA ARG A 144 -12.53 -7.56 5.79
C ARG A 144 -13.46 -6.68 6.61
N SER A 145 -13.46 -6.94 7.93
CA SER A 145 -14.16 -6.08 8.87
C SER A 145 -13.37 -4.79 9.13
N PHE A 146 -14.06 -3.75 9.57
CA PHE A 146 -13.43 -2.50 9.98
C PHE A 146 -12.39 -2.69 11.08
N GLU A 147 -12.70 -3.58 12.02
CA GLU A 147 -11.85 -3.87 13.17
C GLU A 147 -10.51 -4.50 12.77
N THR A 148 -10.52 -5.43 11.81
CA THR A 148 -9.31 -6.04 11.21
C THR A 148 -8.39 -4.98 10.59
N LEU A 149 -8.96 -3.94 9.99
CA LEU A 149 -8.18 -2.88 9.33
C LEU A 149 -7.50 -1.91 10.32
N LEU A 150 -7.98 -1.87 11.57
CA LEU A 150 -7.39 -1.09 12.65
C LEU A 150 -6.47 -1.92 13.56
N SER A 151 -6.53 -3.24 13.45
CA SER A 151 -5.72 -4.17 14.25
C SER A 151 -4.33 -4.41 13.65
N ALA A 152 -3.51 -5.18 14.37
CA ALA A 152 -2.20 -5.65 13.88
C ALA A 152 -2.29 -6.51 12.61
N GLU A 153 -3.45 -7.10 12.32
CA GLU A 153 -3.69 -7.91 11.12
C GLU A 153 -3.68 -7.08 9.82
N ARG A 154 -3.75 -5.76 9.93
CA ARG A 154 -3.59 -4.84 8.79
C ARG A 154 -2.32 -5.12 7.99
N GLY A 155 -1.21 -5.52 8.66
CA GLY A 155 0.04 -5.89 8.00
C GLY A 155 -0.15 -7.02 7.00
N ALA A 156 -0.77 -8.11 7.41
CA ALA A 156 -1.02 -9.27 6.55
C ALA A 156 -1.92 -8.95 5.35
N VAL A 157 -2.89 -8.04 5.53
CA VAL A 157 -3.73 -7.57 4.41
C VAL A 157 -2.91 -6.78 3.40
N MET A 158 -2.02 -5.91 3.87
CA MET A 158 -1.13 -5.13 2.99
C MET A 158 -0.14 -6.02 2.25
N ASP A 159 0.42 -7.03 2.89
CA ASP A 159 1.33 -7.99 2.27
C ASP A 159 0.62 -8.80 1.15
N ASN A 160 -0.63 -9.17 1.36
CA ASN A 160 -1.43 -9.87 0.34
C ASN A 160 -1.74 -8.96 -0.87
N ILE A 161 -2.10 -7.70 -0.61
CA ILE A 161 -2.28 -6.70 -1.67
C ILE A 161 -0.97 -6.48 -2.43
N GLN A 162 0.15 -6.33 -1.72
CA GLN A 162 1.48 -6.18 -2.30
C GLN A 162 1.82 -7.35 -3.22
N ALA A 163 1.69 -8.60 -2.73
CA ALA A 163 2.00 -9.80 -3.50
C ALA A 163 1.13 -9.93 -4.76
N THR A 164 -0.14 -9.52 -4.68
CA THR A 164 -1.04 -9.55 -5.82
C THR A 164 -0.73 -8.44 -6.82
N LEU A 165 -0.44 -7.23 -6.33
CA LEU A 165 -0.06 -6.09 -7.15
C LEU A 165 1.29 -6.36 -7.84
N ASP A 166 2.25 -6.98 -7.15
CA ASP A 166 3.57 -7.30 -7.71
C ASP A 166 3.47 -8.28 -8.88
N ARG A 167 2.63 -9.32 -8.77
CA ARG A 167 2.36 -10.24 -9.87
C ARG A 167 1.79 -9.54 -11.12
N GLU A 168 0.92 -8.57 -10.93
CA GLU A 168 0.38 -7.79 -12.04
C GLU A 168 1.43 -6.81 -12.60
N ALA A 169 2.17 -6.12 -11.73
CA ALA A 169 3.23 -5.19 -12.11
C ALA A 169 4.37 -5.87 -12.89
N ALA A 170 4.68 -7.14 -12.57
CA ALA A 170 5.68 -7.94 -13.25
C ALA A 170 5.37 -8.13 -14.74
N LYS A 171 4.10 -8.11 -15.14
CA LYS A 171 3.69 -8.17 -16.56
C LYS A 171 4.19 -6.96 -17.34
N TYR A 172 4.30 -5.84 -16.66
CA TYR A 172 4.79 -4.56 -17.21
C TYR A 172 6.29 -4.29 -16.92
N GLY A 173 6.99 -5.27 -16.36
CA GLY A 173 8.41 -5.14 -16.04
C GLY A 173 8.72 -4.29 -14.82
N ALA A 174 7.72 -4.02 -13.98
CA ALA A 174 7.88 -3.34 -12.69
C ALA A 174 7.86 -4.35 -11.54
N GLN A 175 8.45 -3.96 -10.41
CA GLN A 175 8.45 -4.68 -9.15
C GLN A 175 7.89 -3.78 -8.07
N ILE A 176 6.93 -4.28 -7.31
CA ILE A 176 6.38 -3.57 -6.15
C ILE A 176 7.29 -3.81 -4.94
N ILE A 177 7.68 -2.72 -4.27
CA ILE A 177 8.54 -2.76 -3.09
C ILE A 177 7.69 -2.87 -1.84
N ASP A 178 6.69 -1.98 -1.72
CA ASP A 178 5.71 -2.04 -0.64
C ASP A 178 4.40 -1.34 -1.03
N VAL A 179 3.35 -1.65 -0.27
CA VAL A 179 2.05 -0.99 -0.34
C VAL A 179 1.67 -0.53 1.05
N ARG A 180 1.29 0.74 1.19
CA ARG A 180 0.90 1.34 2.47
C ARG A 180 -0.40 2.12 2.35
N ILE A 181 -1.25 1.99 3.35
CA ILE A 181 -2.38 2.90 3.53
C ILE A 181 -1.85 4.18 4.18
N LYS A 182 -2.11 5.30 3.53
CA LYS A 182 -1.73 6.63 3.98
C LYS A 182 -2.71 7.17 5.01
N ARG A 183 -4.01 6.98 4.73
CA ARG A 183 -5.10 7.45 5.58
C ARG A 183 -6.29 6.51 5.47
N THR A 184 -6.96 6.31 6.60
CA THR A 184 -8.26 5.63 6.68
C THR A 184 -9.16 6.50 7.52
N ASP A 185 -10.13 7.13 6.88
CA ASP A 185 -11.08 8.03 7.53
C ASP A 185 -12.51 7.48 7.37
N LEU A 186 -13.38 7.85 8.30
CA LEU A 186 -14.81 7.68 8.10
C LEU A 186 -15.31 8.78 7.15
N PRO A 187 -16.25 8.49 6.25
CA PRO A 187 -16.82 9.51 5.36
C PRO A 187 -17.37 10.68 6.17
N GLU A 188 -17.09 11.90 5.72
CA GLU A 188 -17.59 13.12 6.34
C GLU A 188 -19.11 13.22 6.20
N GLY A 189 -19.77 13.81 7.22
CA GLY A 189 -21.20 14.11 7.21
C GLY A 189 -22.05 13.26 8.16
N GLN A 190 -23.35 13.14 7.84
CA GLN A 190 -24.36 12.44 8.68
C GLN A 190 -23.98 10.99 9.00
N SER A 191 -23.25 10.33 8.10
CA SER A 191 -22.73 8.95 8.30
C SER A 191 -21.70 8.88 9.42
N LEU A 192 -20.86 9.89 9.58
CA LEU A 192 -19.85 9.99 10.63
C LEU A 192 -20.53 10.18 12.00
N GLN A 193 -21.46 11.12 12.11
CA GLN A 193 -22.24 11.34 13.34
C GLN A 193 -23.01 10.09 13.76
N SER A 194 -23.67 9.42 12.81
CA SER A 194 -24.40 8.17 13.08
C SER A 194 -23.48 7.02 13.49
N ALA A 195 -22.23 7.00 12.99
CA ALA A 195 -21.22 6.02 13.40
C ALA A 195 -20.74 6.30 14.83
N TYR A 196 -20.46 7.55 15.18
CA TYR A 196 -20.10 7.93 16.55
C TYR A 196 -21.21 7.64 17.55
N GLN A 197 -22.45 7.99 17.22
CA GLN A 197 -23.61 7.69 18.08
C GLN A 197 -23.78 6.18 18.32
N ARG A 198 -23.62 5.36 17.27
CA ARG A 198 -23.68 3.90 17.41
C ARG A 198 -22.54 3.34 18.26
N MET A 199 -21.31 3.84 18.08
CA MET A 199 -20.17 3.44 18.91
C MET A 199 -20.39 3.83 20.36
N GLN A 200 -20.85 5.04 20.62
CA GLN A 200 -21.17 5.51 21.97
C GLN A 200 -22.27 4.67 22.63
N SER A 201 -23.36 4.40 21.90
CA SER A 201 -24.44 3.53 22.39
C SER A 201 -23.98 2.10 22.65
N ALA A 202 -23.15 1.53 21.80
CA ALA A 202 -22.59 0.19 21.99
C ALA A 202 -21.67 0.12 23.23
N GLN A 203 -20.82 1.11 23.42
CA GLN A 203 -19.96 1.20 24.62
C GLN A 203 -20.78 1.38 25.89
N GLN A 204 -21.84 2.20 25.83
CA GLN A 204 -22.72 2.42 26.95
C GLN A 204 -23.51 1.17 27.32
N GLN A 205 -24.00 0.41 26.32
CA GLN A 205 -24.64 -0.89 26.54
C GLN A 205 -23.70 -1.91 27.18
N GLN A 206 -22.45 -1.93 26.73
CA GLN A 206 -21.43 -2.82 27.28
C GLN A 206 -21.09 -2.46 28.73
N ALA A 207 -20.96 -1.16 29.04
CA ALA A 207 -20.75 -0.70 30.41
C ALA A 207 -21.93 -1.09 31.33
N ILE A 208 -23.16 -0.87 30.89
CA ILE A 208 -24.36 -1.27 31.63
C ILE A 208 -24.42 -2.79 31.87
N ALA A 209 -24.05 -3.59 30.87
CA ALA A 209 -24.02 -5.04 30.99
C ALA A 209 -22.98 -5.52 32.01
N ILE A 210 -21.78 -4.92 32.02
CA ILE A 210 -20.73 -5.23 33.01
C ILE A 210 -21.17 -4.82 34.42
N ASP A 211 -21.79 -3.66 34.58
CA ASP A 211 -22.30 -3.18 35.87
C ASP A 211 -23.42 -4.09 36.40
N ALA A 212 -24.38 -4.48 35.55
CA ALA A 212 -25.45 -5.40 35.90
C ALA A 212 -24.89 -6.79 36.29
N GLU A 213 -23.89 -7.32 35.61
CA GLU A 213 -23.26 -8.58 36.00
C GLU A 213 -22.51 -8.45 37.34
N GLY A 214 -21.79 -7.34 37.55
CA GLY A 214 -21.16 -7.06 38.84
C GLY A 214 -22.18 -6.94 40.02
N GLN A 215 -23.30 -6.29 39.79
CA GLN A 215 -24.39 -6.21 40.81
C GLN A 215 -25.00 -7.58 41.08
N LYS A 216 -25.23 -8.40 40.08
CA LYS A 216 -25.72 -9.77 40.22
C LYS A 216 -24.74 -10.63 41.03
N GLU A 217 -23.45 -10.60 40.72
CA GLU A 217 -22.41 -11.31 41.47
C GLU A 217 -22.38 -10.86 42.95
N ALA A 218 -22.41 -9.55 43.17
CA ALA A 218 -22.45 -8.99 44.53
C ALA A 218 -23.69 -9.46 45.33
N GLN A 219 -24.87 -9.54 44.70
CA GLN A 219 -26.06 -10.08 45.32
C GLN A 219 -25.94 -11.57 45.66
N ILE A 220 -25.37 -12.37 44.76
CA ILE A 220 -25.12 -13.80 45.00
C ILE A 220 -24.20 -14.00 46.20
N ILE A 221 -23.05 -13.26 46.23
CA ILE A 221 -22.09 -13.34 47.33
C ILE A 221 -22.74 -12.95 48.67
N ARG A 222 -23.55 -11.87 48.68
CA ARG A 222 -24.27 -11.45 49.89
C ARG A 222 -25.26 -12.52 50.33
N ALA A 223 -26.07 -13.05 49.41
CA ALA A 223 -27.04 -14.08 49.72
C ALA A 223 -26.39 -15.36 50.27
N GLU A 224 -25.27 -15.77 49.69
CA GLU A 224 -24.48 -16.90 50.19
C GLU A 224 -23.91 -16.66 51.59
N ALA A 225 -23.40 -15.44 51.82
CA ALA A 225 -22.88 -15.07 53.13
C ALA A 225 -24.00 -15.03 54.20
N ASP A 226 -25.15 -14.45 53.86
CA ASP A 226 -26.31 -14.41 54.74
C ASP A 226 -26.85 -15.83 55.04
N ALA A 227 -26.92 -16.70 54.05
CA ALA A 227 -27.29 -18.10 54.22
C ALA A 227 -26.30 -18.85 55.12
N LYS A 228 -24.99 -18.64 54.96
CA LYS A 228 -23.97 -19.22 55.85
C LYS A 228 -24.08 -18.67 57.26
N ALA A 229 -24.29 -17.39 57.43
CA ALA A 229 -24.50 -16.78 58.75
C ALA A 229 -25.73 -17.35 59.45
N ALA A 230 -26.86 -17.44 58.74
CA ALA A 230 -28.07 -18.06 59.25
C ALA A 230 -27.87 -19.53 59.66
N GLN A 231 -27.10 -20.28 58.86
CA GLN A 231 -26.77 -21.67 59.16
C GLN A 231 -25.90 -21.80 60.44
N ILE A 232 -24.91 -20.92 60.61
CA ILE A 232 -24.05 -20.85 61.80
C ILE A 232 -24.86 -20.48 63.02
N TYR A 233 -25.76 -19.50 62.92
CA TYR A 233 -26.69 -19.15 64.03
C TYR A 233 -27.59 -20.30 64.39
N ALA A 234 -28.23 -20.96 63.43
CA ALA A 234 -29.08 -22.10 63.65
C ALA A 234 -28.38 -23.27 64.38
N GLN A 235 -27.10 -23.53 63.94
CA GLN A 235 -26.27 -24.55 64.60
C GLN A 235 -25.87 -24.17 66.04
N SER A 236 -25.60 -22.88 66.25
CA SER A 236 -25.24 -22.40 67.60
C SER A 236 -26.42 -22.43 68.56
N TYR A 237 -27.59 -21.96 68.13
CA TYR A 237 -28.78 -21.95 68.90
C TYR A 237 -29.36 -23.39 69.16
N GLY A 238 -29.15 -24.29 68.21
CA GLY A 238 -29.55 -25.69 68.38
C GLY A 238 -28.70 -26.48 69.39
N LYS A 239 -27.55 -25.94 69.85
CA LYS A 239 -26.73 -26.58 70.89
C LYS A 239 -27.25 -26.37 72.32
N ASP A 240 -27.97 -25.31 72.60
CA ASP A 240 -28.54 -25.01 73.91
C ASP A 240 -29.86 -24.26 73.67
N ALA A 241 -30.93 -25.07 73.54
CA ALA A 241 -32.27 -24.56 73.23
C ALA A 241 -32.89 -23.82 74.44
N ASP A 242 -32.57 -24.23 75.66
CA ASP A 242 -33.10 -23.60 76.91
C ASP A 242 -32.51 -22.23 77.13
N PHE A 243 -31.22 -22.03 76.77
CA PHE A 243 -30.58 -20.72 76.81
C PHE A 243 -31.14 -19.76 75.72
N TYR A 244 -31.49 -20.28 74.57
CA TYR A 244 -32.06 -19.48 73.49
C TYR A 244 -33.46 -19.01 73.79
N ASP A 245 -34.28 -19.88 74.37
CA ASP A 245 -35.66 -19.53 74.84
C ASP A 245 -35.60 -18.50 75.96
N PHE A 246 -34.69 -18.61 76.90
CA PHE A 246 -34.45 -17.61 77.92
C PHE A 246 -34.05 -16.25 77.31
N TYR A 247 -33.11 -16.19 76.40
CA TYR A 247 -32.63 -14.95 75.72
C TYR A 247 -33.79 -14.29 74.92
N ARG A 248 -34.59 -15.03 74.22
CA ARG A 248 -35.78 -14.55 73.48
C ARG A 248 -36.89 -14.03 74.34
N SER A 249 -36.97 -14.46 75.60
CA SER A 249 -38.00 -14.05 76.56
C SER A 249 -37.70 -12.74 77.31
N MET A 250 -36.43 -12.26 77.18
CA MET A 250 -36.00 -10.95 77.68
C MET A 250 -36.21 -9.87 76.57
#